data_676c693ec261d1d00cfdaea57b98c8bb
#
_entry.id   676c693ec261d1d00cfdaea57b98c8bb
#
_cell.length_a   1.000
_cell.length_b   1.000
_cell.length_c   1.000
_cell.angle_alpha   90.00
_cell.angle_beta   90.00
_cell.angle_gamma   90.00
#
_symmetry.space_group_name_H-M   'P 1'
#
loop_
_entity.id
_entity.type
_entity.pdbx_description
1 polymer ?
#
loop_
_entity_poly.entity_id
_entity_poly.type
_entity_poly.pdbx_seq_one_letter_code
_entity_poly.pdbx_strand_id
1 'polypeptide(L)'
;MTNSNDGILIIGGTSDIGREIGIRLCHGRQVVLAARRAPDLQPFYEAGATKVHILYFEAADLRAYRTLFQQAEQLAGEINLVLVAFGVLGDQQRAEVDEFHAADIATIDYTAQIAMLTVIADELRPRTTRSTIVAFSSIAGWRPRRANYVYGSAKAGLDAFCQGLTDALHGTAVRVITVRPGFVIGSMTNGMKPAPMSVTSAEVADILAPIIQEDQGSRTVWIPGKLQVLAALMRITPRRMWRRMPR
;
A
#
# COMPACT_ATOMS: atom_id res chain seq x y z
N MET A 1 -23.22 -5.09 -6.66
CA MET A 1 -23.43 -3.75 -7.23
C MET A 1 -22.89 -2.77 -6.23
N THR A 2 -21.79 -2.07 -6.51
CA THR A 2 -21.26 -1.00 -5.67
C THR A 2 -22.27 0.14 -5.72
N ASN A 3 -22.74 0.58 -4.55
CA ASN A 3 -23.60 1.75 -4.46
C ASN A 3 -22.78 2.97 -4.96
N SER A 4 -23.38 3.79 -5.83
CA SER A 4 -22.75 4.98 -6.42
C SER A 4 -22.36 6.07 -5.40
N ASN A 5 -22.55 5.82 -4.10
CA ASN A 5 -22.26 6.73 -3.00
C ASN A 5 -21.05 6.32 -2.13
N ASP A 6 -20.37 5.21 -2.48
CA ASP A 6 -19.28 4.69 -1.64
C ASP A 6 -17.97 5.45 -1.92
N GLY A 7 -17.35 5.98 -0.87
CA GLY A 7 -16.10 6.74 -0.95
C GLY A 7 -14.84 5.86 -1.11
N ILE A 8 -13.78 6.43 -1.67
CA ILE A 8 -12.43 5.85 -1.72
C ILE A 8 -11.50 6.73 -0.88
N LEU A 9 -10.75 6.11 0.03
CA LEU A 9 -9.68 6.79 0.77
C LEU A 9 -8.31 6.29 0.29
N ILE A 10 -7.47 7.21 -0.17
CA ILE A 10 -6.10 6.93 -0.58
C ILE A 10 -5.14 7.62 0.40
N ILE A 11 -4.51 6.84 1.27
CA ILE A 11 -3.53 7.33 2.23
C ILE A 11 -2.14 7.20 1.58
N GLY A 12 -1.53 8.34 1.33
CA GLY A 12 -0.43 8.51 0.40
C GLY A 12 -0.95 9.02 -0.97
N GLY A 13 -1.77 10.08 -0.98
CA GLY A 13 -2.41 10.63 -2.18
C GLY A 13 -1.46 11.10 -3.29
N THR A 14 -0.15 11.22 -2.99
CA THR A 14 0.92 11.47 -3.98
C THR A 14 1.63 10.19 -4.46
N SER A 15 1.20 9.01 -4.02
CA SER A 15 1.73 7.73 -4.48
C SER A 15 1.35 7.46 -5.94
N ASP A 16 2.33 7.15 -6.80
CA ASP A 16 2.06 6.79 -8.19
C ASP A 16 1.13 5.57 -8.29
N ILE A 17 1.37 4.54 -7.47
CA ILE A 17 0.53 3.33 -7.46
C ILE A 17 -0.87 3.66 -6.94
N GLY A 18 -0.96 4.40 -5.82
CA GLY A 18 -2.24 4.79 -5.23
C GLY A 18 -3.10 5.62 -6.20
N ARG A 19 -2.46 6.56 -6.90
CA ARG A 19 -3.10 7.38 -7.94
C ARG A 19 -3.63 6.53 -9.09
N GLU A 20 -2.80 5.68 -9.67
CA GLU A 20 -3.18 4.85 -10.82
C GLU A 20 -4.34 3.88 -10.51
N ILE A 21 -4.35 3.31 -9.30
CA ILE A 21 -5.46 2.46 -8.85
C ILE A 21 -6.72 3.30 -8.62
N GLY A 22 -6.56 4.45 -7.95
CA GLY A 22 -7.68 5.35 -7.67
C GLY A 22 -8.37 5.84 -8.93
N ILE A 23 -7.61 6.24 -9.96
CA ILE A 23 -8.12 6.67 -11.27
C ILE A 23 -8.98 5.57 -11.93
N ARG A 24 -8.57 4.29 -11.83
CA ARG A 24 -9.32 3.16 -12.42
C ARG A 24 -10.60 2.81 -11.67
N LEU A 25 -10.71 3.24 -10.41
CA LEU A 25 -11.82 2.84 -9.52
C LEU A 25 -12.74 3.98 -9.11
N CYS A 26 -12.41 5.24 -9.48
CA CYS A 26 -13.11 6.43 -8.98
C CYS A 26 -14.37 6.81 -9.74
N HIS A 27 -14.66 6.20 -10.90
CA HIS A 27 -15.81 6.58 -11.72
C HIS A 27 -17.12 6.51 -10.92
N GLY A 28 -17.86 7.62 -10.88
CA GLY A 28 -19.10 7.76 -10.12
C GLY A 28 -18.94 7.83 -8.59
N ARG A 29 -17.71 7.88 -8.06
CA ARG A 29 -17.41 7.85 -6.62
C ARG A 29 -16.77 9.16 -6.14
N GLN A 30 -16.85 9.40 -4.83
CA GLN A 30 -16.05 10.43 -4.18
C GLN A 30 -14.69 9.84 -3.76
N VAL A 31 -13.64 10.66 -3.85
CA VAL A 31 -12.27 10.26 -3.51
C VAL A 31 -11.69 11.21 -2.46
N VAL A 32 -11.07 10.66 -1.43
CA VAL A 32 -10.28 11.43 -0.45
C VAL A 32 -8.82 11.06 -0.61
N LEU A 33 -7.99 12.05 -0.89
CA LEU A 33 -6.54 11.92 -1.02
C LEU A 33 -5.88 12.47 0.24
N ALA A 34 -5.30 11.61 1.07
CA ALA A 34 -4.60 12.00 2.28
C ALA A 34 -3.09 12.08 2.01
N ALA A 35 -2.49 13.28 2.10
CA ALA A 35 -1.08 13.51 1.75
C ALA A 35 -0.48 14.72 2.47
N ARG A 36 0.87 14.77 2.57
CA ARG A 36 1.61 15.93 3.10
C ARG A 36 1.64 17.12 2.13
N ARG A 37 1.57 16.85 0.84
CA ARG A 37 1.60 17.84 -0.25
C ARG A 37 0.37 17.66 -1.09
N ALA A 38 -0.14 18.75 -1.67
CA ALA A 38 -1.30 18.70 -2.53
C ALA A 38 -1.05 17.76 -3.73
N PRO A 39 -1.86 16.69 -3.89
CA PRO A 39 -1.81 15.84 -5.07
C PRO A 39 -2.48 16.51 -6.26
N ASP A 40 -2.18 16.03 -7.47
CA ASP A 40 -2.90 16.42 -8.68
C ASP A 40 -4.29 15.75 -8.69
N LEU A 41 -5.35 16.54 -8.77
CA LEU A 41 -6.75 16.09 -8.75
C LEU A 41 -7.31 15.87 -10.15
N GLN A 42 -6.73 16.51 -11.16
CA GLN A 42 -7.26 16.53 -12.51
C GLN A 42 -7.49 15.14 -13.10
N PRO A 43 -6.55 14.17 -12.97
CA PRO A 43 -6.74 12.83 -13.52
C PRO A 43 -7.94 12.07 -12.91
N PHE A 44 -8.29 12.35 -11.66
CA PHE A 44 -9.46 11.74 -11.02
C PHE A 44 -10.78 12.28 -11.59
N TYR A 45 -10.84 13.60 -11.82
CA TYR A 45 -12.03 14.20 -12.47
C TYR A 45 -12.18 13.73 -13.91
N GLU A 46 -11.10 13.64 -14.67
CA GLU A 46 -11.09 13.10 -16.04
C GLU A 46 -11.55 11.63 -16.07
N ALA A 47 -11.23 10.86 -15.03
CA ALA A 47 -11.69 9.47 -14.88
C ALA A 47 -13.12 9.34 -14.35
N GLY A 48 -13.82 10.46 -14.09
CA GLY A 48 -15.22 10.47 -13.70
C GLY A 48 -15.49 10.41 -12.20
N ALA A 49 -14.53 10.79 -11.34
CA ALA A 49 -14.79 10.99 -9.92
C ALA A 49 -15.83 12.11 -9.73
N THR A 50 -16.82 11.89 -8.88
CA THR A 50 -17.88 12.89 -8.63
C THR A 50 -17.36 14.06 -7.80
N LYS A 51 -16.44 13.80 -6.89
CA LYS A 51 -15.74 14.79 -6.09
C LYS A 51 -14.39 14.24 -5.59
N VAL A 52 -13.39 15.11 -5.49
CA VAL A 52 -12.07 14.77 -4.95
C VAL A 52 -11.74 15.72 -3.82
N HIS A 53 -11.44 15.19 -2.66
CA HIS A 53 -11.09 15.93 -1.45
C HIS A 53 -9.63 15.70 -1.10
N ILE A 54 -9.00 16.66 -0.43
CA ILE A 54 -7.65 16.55 0.11
C ILE A 54 -7.74 16.65 1.63
N LEU A 55 -7.06 15.73 2.32
CA LEU A 55 -6.78 15.81 3.73
C LEU A 55 -5.27 15.84 3.97
N TYR A 56 -4.84 16.62 4.96
CA TYR A 56 -3.46 16.58 5.40
C TYR A 56 -3.18 15.26 6.12
N PHE A 57 -2.08 14.61 5.75
CA PHE A 57 -1.65 13.36 6.37
C PHE A 57 -0.14 13.36 6.61
N GLU A 58 0.26 13.16 7.87
CA GLU A 58 1.65 12.94 8.28
C GLU A 58 1.79 11.55 8.90
N ALA A 59 2.65 10.72 8.29
CA ALA A 59 2.80 9.32 8.71
C ALA A 59 3.39 9.15 10.12
N ALA A 60 4.10 10.14 10.63
CA ALA A 60 4.64 10.10 11.99
C ALA A 60 3.61 10.51 13.06
N ASP A 61 2.50 11.14 12.69
CA ASP A 61 1.45 11.55 13.63
C ASP A 61 0.36 10.46 13.78
N LEU A 62 0.71 9.41 14.51
CA LEU A 62 -0.20 8.28 14.73
C LEU A 62 -1.51 8.66 15.44
N ARG A 63 -1.51 9.76 16.21
CA ARG A 63 -2.70 10.20 16.97
C ARG A 63 -3.78 10.79 16.07
N ALA A 64 -3.41 11.33 14.93
CA ALA A 64 -4.33 11.92 13.96
C ALA A 64 -5.11 10.86 13.13
N TYR A 65 -4.73 9.60 13.15
CA TYR A 65 -5.22 8.60 12.18
C TYR A 65 -6.72 8.34 12.27
N ARG A 66 -7.27 8.21 13.48
CA ARG A 66 -8.72 7.99 13.66
C ARG A 66 -9.51 9.22 13.21
N THR A 67 -9.06 10.40 13.58
CA THR A 67 -9.68 11.66 13.14
C THR A 67 -9.60 11.81 11.62
N LEU A 68 -8.47 11.44 11.00
CA LEU A 68 -8.33 11.46 9.54
C LEU A 68 -9.38 10.57 8.86
N PHE A 69 -9.57 9.34 9.35
CA PHE A 69 -10.55 8.41 8.80
C PHE A 69 -11.98 8.96 8.93
N GLN A 70 -12.33 9.48 10.10
CA GLN A 70 -13.65 10.09 10.36
C GLN A 70 -13.90 11.32 9.49
N GLN A 71 -12.90 12.18 9.31
CA GLN A 71 -12.98 13.32 8.38
C GLN A 71 -13.16 12.87 6.93
N ALA A 72 -12.49 11.79 6.51
CA ALA A 72 -12.67 11.24 5.18
C ALA A 72 -14.13 10.79 4.94
N GLU A 73 -14.76 10.17 5.92
CA GLU A 73 -16.16 9.77 5.82
C GLU A 73 -17.14 10.96 5.86
N GLN A 74 -16.82 12.00 6.64
CA GLN A 74 -17.62 13.23 6.62
C GLN A 74 -17.61 13.90 5.24
N LEU A 75 -16.51 13.80 4.50
CA LEU A 75 -16.33 14.41 3.19
C LEU A 75 -16.92 13.56 2.06
N ALA A 76 -16.73 12.26 2.08
CA ALA A 76 -16.99 11.37 0.95
C ALA A 76 -18.09 10.33 1.20
N GLY A 77 -18.75 10.38 2.36
CA GLY A 77 -19.73 9.35 2.75
C GLY A 77 -19.02 8.08 3.23
N GLU A 78 -19.74 6.96 3.21
CA GLU A 78 -19.19 5.68 3.66
C GLU A 78 -17.96 5.26 2.84
N ILE A 79 -16.80 5.13 3.50
CA ILE A 79 -15.57 4.66 2.87
C ILE A 79 -15.57 3.13 2.86
N ASN A 80 -15.61 2.53 1.69
CA ASN A 80 -15.56 1.08 1.53
C ASN A 80 -14.30 0.57 0.81
N LEU A 81 -13.47 1.46 0.30
CA LEU A 81 -12.16 1.14 -0.28
C LEU A 81 -11.09 2.04 0.32
N VAL A 82 -10.09 1.43 0.97
CA VAL A 82 -8.94 2.15 1.52
C VAL A 82 -7.66 1.61 0.91
N LEU A 83 -6.89 2.50 0.26
CA LEU A 83 -5.54 2.21 -0.24
C LEU A 83 -4.52 2.80 0.73
N VAL A 84 -3.75 1.96 1.43
CA VAL A 84 -2.66 2.39 2.31
C VAL A 84 -1.37 2.39 1.50
N ALA A 85 -1.15 3.47 0.75
CA ALA A 85 -0.13 3.56 -0.32
C ALA A 85 1.05 4.49 0.03
N PHE A 86 1.19 4.92 1.28
CA PHE A 86 2.34 5.70 1.72
C PHE A 86 3.53 4.81 2.07
N GLY A 87 4.73 5.34 1.97
CA GLY A 87 5.97 4.66 2.33
C GLY A 87 7.19 5.41 1.80
N VAL A 88 8.37 4.97 2.22
CA VAL A 88 9.66 5.49 1.77
C VAL A 88 10.61 4.33 1.48
N LEU A 89 11.43 4.46 0.43
CA LEU A 89 12.49 3.47 0.20
C LEU A 89 13.69 3.72 1.12
N GLY A 90 13.94 4.98 1.41
CA GLY A 90 15.13 5.44 2.15
C GLY A 90 16.43 5.24 1.37
N ASP A 91 17.52 5.64 1.99
CA ASP A 91 18.89 5.39 1.50
C ASP A 91 19.53 4.32 2.37
N GLN A 92 19.78 3.13 1.78
CA GLN A 92 20.37 2.00 2.50
C GLN A 92 21.80 2.30 2.97
N GLN A 93 22.61 3.03 2.18
CA GLN A 93 23.98 3.35 2.57
C GLN A 93 24.00 4.29 3.77
N ARG A 94 23.12 5.30 3.76
CA ARG A 94 22.94 6.19 4.90
C ARG A 94 22.41 5.42 6.11
N ALA A 95 21.43 4.55 5.96
CA ALA A 95 20.85 3.76 7.05
C ALA A 95 21.83 2.74 7.67
N GLU A 96 22.96 2.44 7.02
CA GLU A 96 24.03 1.60 7.56
C GLU A 96 24.87 2.31 8.64
N VAL A 97 24.84 3.66 8.70
CA VAL A 97 25.67 4.48 9.59
C VAL A 97 24.90 5.59 10.32
N ASP A 98 23.61 5.74 10.05
CA ASP A 98 22.71 6.71 10.65
C ASP A 98 21.48 5.97 11.19
N GLU A 99 21.49 5.73 12.51
CA GLU A 99 20.42 5.01 13.22
C GLU A 99 19.09 5.75 13.15
N PHE A 100 19.09 7.08 13.07
CA PHE A 100 17.87 7.88 12.96
C PHE A 100 17.23 7.69 11.58
N HIS A 101 18.03 7.70 10.52
CA HIS A 101 17.51 7.39 9.17
C HIS A 101 16.96 5.97 9.07
N ALA A 102 17.64 4.99 9.69
CA ALA A 102 17.14 3.62 9.74
C ALA A 102 15.81 3.52 10.52
N ALA A 103 15.71 4.23 11.67
CA ALA A 103 14.50 4.28 12.47
C ALA A 103 13.35 4.99 11.74
N ASP A 104 13.62 6.06 10.99
CA ASP A 104 12.61 6.77 10.19
C ASP A 104 11.97 5.85 9.13
N ILE A 105 12.79 5.06 8.41
CA ILE A 105 12.28 4.07 7.45
C ILE A 105 11.38 3.06 8.16
N ALA A 106 11.79 2.50 9.28
CA ALA A 106 11.01 1.54 10.05
C ALA A 106 9.72 2.16 10.59
N THR A 107 9.78 3.40 11.04
CA THR A 107 8.62 4.13 11.55
C THR A 107 7.58 4.33 10.45
N ILE A 108 7.97 4.80 9.28
CA ILE A 108 7.04 5.08 8.18
C ILE A 108 6.51 3.78 7.54
N ASP A 109 7.41 2.82 7.25
CA ASP A 109 7.06 1.63 6.46
C ASP A 109 6.52 0.45 7.28
N TYR A 110 6.62 0.52 8.61
CA TYR A 110 6.08 -0.49 9.51
C TYR A 110 5.17 0.11 10.58
N THR A 111 5.70 0.89 11.52
CA THR A 111 4.94 1.36 12.69
C THR A 111 3.71 2.18 12.29
N ALA A 112 3.88 3.15 11.40
CA ALA A 112 2.80 3.97 10.87
C ALA A 112 1.79 3.14 10.07
N GLN A 113 2.26 2.18 9.27
CA GLN A 113 1.41 1.30 8.47
C GLN A 113 0.51 0.43 9.35
N ILE A 114 1.08 -0.25 10.36
CA ILE A 114 0.28 -1.10 11.26
C ILE A 114 -0.70 -0.29 12.10
N ALA A 115 -0.31 0.90 12.57
CA ALA A 115 -1.22 1.79 13.29
C ALA A 115 -2.41 2.23 12.43
N MET A 116 -2.14 2.62 11.18
CA MET A 116 -3.19 3.01 10.23
C MET A 116 -4.11 1.84 9.89
N LEU A 117 -3.55 0.67 9.57
CA LEU A 117 -4.33 -0.54 9.27
C LEU A 117 -5.18 -0.98 10.46
N THR A 118 -4.68 -0.80 11.68
CA THR A 118 -5.44 -1.09 12.91
C THR A 118 -6.65 -0.16 13.05
N VAL A 119 -6.46 1.15 12.83
CA VAL A 119 -7.57 2.12 12.87
C VAL A 119 -8.62 1.79 11.81
N ILE A 120 -8.19 1.56 10.56
CA ILE A 120 -9.10 1.23 9.45
C ILE A 120 -9.88 -0.05 9.75
N ALA A 121 -9.20 -1.08 10.21
CA ALA A 121 -9.83 -2.36 10.54
C ALA A 121 -10.85 -2.24 11.68
N ASP A 122 -10.55 -1.43 12.69
CA ASP A 122 -11.46 -1.17 13.82
C ASP A 122 -12.73 -0.42 13.37
N GLU A 123 -12.57 0.61 12.53
CA GLU A 123 -13.71 1.40 11.99
C GLU A 123 -14.57 0.60 11.00
N LEU A 124 -13.97 -0.30 10.22
CA LEU A 124 -14.69 -1.08 9.21
C LEU A 124 -15.30 -2.39 9.75
N ARG A 125 -14.68 -3.00 10.77
CA ARG A 125 -15.09 -4.33 11.30
C ARG A 125 -16.56 -4.45 11.69
N PRO A 126 -17.22 -3.45 12.35
CA PRO A 126 -18.61 -3.57 12.75
C PRO A 126 -19.61 -3.45 11.60
N ARG A 127 -19.14 -3.11 10.39
CA ARG A 127 -20.02 -2.86 9.25
C ARG A 127 -20.47 -4.15 8.58
N THR A 128 -21.65 -4.10 8.00
CA THR A 128 -22.19 -5.16 7.15
C THR A 128 -21.90 -4.91 5.67
N THR A 129 -21.59 -3.67 5.32
CA THR A 129 -21.20 -3.27 3.96
C THR A 129 -19.79 -3.80 3.65
N ARG A 130 -19.67 -4.44 2.50
CA ARG A 130 -18.38 -4.96 2.04
C ARG A 130 -17.35 -3.86 1.91
N SER A 131 -16.23 -4.02 2.59
CA SER A 131 -15.12 -3.08 2.58
C SER A 131 -13.81 -3.76 2.19
N THR A 132 -12.94 -3.01 1.50
CA THR A 132 -11.64 -3.51 1.02
C THR A 132 -10.51 -2.64 1.55
N ILE A 133 -9.54 -3.27 2.20
CA ILE A 133 -8.26 -2.66 2.60
C ILE A 133 -7.19 -3.17 1.66
N VAL A 134 -6.43 -2.28 1.02
CA VAL A 134 -5.28 -2.64 0.19
C VAL A 134 -4.00 -2.14 0.86
N ALA A 135 -3.11 -3.05 1.20
CA ALA A 135 -1.82 -2.77 1.83
C ALA A 135 -0.66 -3.21 0.92
N PHE A 136 0.39 -2.38 0.85
CA PHE A 136 1.53 -2.61 -0.04
C PHE A 136 2.75 -3.09 0.76
N SER A 137 2.97 -4.40 0.77
CA SER A 137 4.22 -5.05 1.16
C SER A 137 5.26 -4.92 0.03
N SER A 138 6.18 -5.83 -0.11
CA SER A 138 7.17 -5.89 -1.18
C SER A 138 7.83 -7.27 -1.25
N ILE A 139 8.35 -7.64 -2.42
CA ILE A 139 9.27 -8.79 -2.53
C ILE A 139 10.53 -8.60 -1.65
N ALA A 140 10.92 -7.36 -1.37
CA ALA A 140 12.04 -7.04 -0.48
C ALA A 140 11.79 -7.52 0.97
N GLY A 141 10.53 -7.51 1.42
CA GLY A 141 10.12 -8.05 2.72
C GLY A 141 10.11 -9.58 2.77
N TRP A 142 9.99 -10.24 1.63
CA TRP A 142 9.99 -11.70 1.57
C TRP A 142 11.35 -12.31 1.93
N ARG A 143 12.41 -11.70 1.40
CA ARG A 143 13.80 -12.03 1.76
C ARG A 143 14.69 -10.81 1.59
N PRO A 144 15.01 -10.08 2.67
CA PRO A 144 15.85 -8.88 2.61
C PRO A 144 17.25 -9.16 2.05
N ARG A 145 17.80 -8.18 1.30
CA ARG A 145 19.13 -8.21 0.71
C ARG A 145 20.00 -7.12 1.33
N ARG A 146 21.31 -7.23 1.21
CA ARG A 146 22.26 -6.19 1.65
C ARG A 146 21.95 -4.81 1.07
N ALA A 147 21.37 -4.78 -0.14
CA ALA A 147 21.03 -3.54 -0.82
C ALA A 147 19.86 -2.77 -0.19
N ASN A 148 19.01 -3.41 0.63
CA ASN A 148 17.78 -2.80 1.14
C ASN A 148 17.23 -3.51 2.38
N TYR A 149 18.11 -3.95 3.30
CA TYR A 149 17.64 -4.74 4.44
C TYR A 149 16.84 -3.93 5.46
N VAL A 150 17.06 -2.62 5.59
CA VAL A 150 16.28 -1.77 6.49
C VAL A 150 14.84 -1.67 5.98
N TYR A 151 14.66 -1.24 4.73
CA TYR A 151 13.36 -1.24 4.05
C TYR A 151 12.73 -2.64 4.03
N GLY A 152 13.52 -3.64 3.65
CA GLY A 152 13.05 -5.03 3.56
C GLY A 152 12.56 -5.59 4.90
N SER A 153 13.20 -5.25 6.02
CA SER A 153 12.76 -5.68 7.35
C SER A 153 11.43 -5.01 7.75
N ALA A 154 11.25 -3.72 7.47
CA ALA A 154 9.99 -3.02 7.69
C ALA A 154 8.84 -3.65 6.87
N LYS A 155 9.08 -3.94 5.57
CA LYS A 155 8.09 -4.60 4.72
C LYS A 155 7.83 -6.05 5.08
N ALA A 156 8.81 -6.76 5.67
CA ALA A 156 8.59 -8.11 6.23
C ALA A 156 7.66 -8.07 7.45
N GLY A 157 7.88 -7.11 8.35
CA GLY A 157 6.99 -6.88 9.50
C GLY A 157 5.56 -6.53 9.07
N LEU A 158 5.42 -5.61 8.12
CA LEU A 158 4.12 -5.24 7.55
C LEU A 158 3.42 -6.44 6.90
N ASP A 159 4.15 -7.26 6.16
CA ASP A 159 3.61 -8.46 5.53
C ASP A 159 3.06 -9.45 6.56
N ALA A 160 3.82 -9.71 7.62
CA ALA A 160 3.40 -10.57 8.72
C ALA A 160 2.16 -9.99 9.44
N PHE A 161 2.12 -8.68 9.67
CA PHE A 161 0.95 -8.00 10.24
C PHE A 161 -0.29 -8.18 9.35
N CYS A 162 -0.17 -7.98 8.03
CA CYS A 162 -1.28 -8.15 7.09
C CYS A 162 -1.82 -9.57 7.07
N GLN A 163 -0.97 -10.59 7.23
CA GLN A 163 -1.41 -11.99 7.36
C GLN A 163 -2.28 -12.16 8.61
N GLY A 164 -1.79 -11.73 9.78
CA GLY A 164 -2.56 -11.80 11.03
C GLY A 164 -3.85 -10.98 10.98
N LEU A 165 -3.82 -9.79 10.36
CA LEU A 165 -5.01 -8.96 10.17
C LEU A 165 -6.05 -9.64 9.27
N THR A 166 -5.61 -10.33 8.22
CA THR A 166 -6.48 -11.11 7.33
C THR A 166 -7.23 -12.19 8.12
N ASP A 167 -6.52 -12.92 8.98
CA ASP A 167 -7.12 -13.95 9.82
C ASP A 167 -8.08 -13.36 10.87
N ALA A 168 -7.70 -12.23 11.48
CA ALA A 168 -8.53 -11.54 12.48
C ALA A 168 -9.83 -10.93 11.91
N LEU A 169 -9.87 -10.65 10.62
CA LEU A 169 -11.05 -10.13 9.92
C LEU A 169 -11.85 -11.23 9.20
N HIS A 170 -11.44 -12.49 9.34
CA HIS A 170 -12.17 -13.62 8.74
C HIS A 170 -13.62 -13.67 9.30
N GLY A 171 -14.58 -13.85 8.40
CA GLY A 171 -16.00 -13.87 8.75
C GLY A 171 -16.66 -12.50 8.90
N THR A 172 -15.93 -11.39 8.75
CA THR A 172 -16.48 -10.04 8.66
C THR A 172 -16.72 -9.62 7.19
N ALA A 173 -17.35 -8.47 6.98
CA ALA A 173 -17.53 -7.88 5.64
C ALA A 173 -16.25 -7.20 5.12
N VAL A 174 -15.16 -7.19 5.89
CA VAL A 174 -13.88 -6.54 5.54
C VAL A 174 -12.92 -7.55 4.97
N ARG A 175 -12.36 -7.26 3.79
CA ARG A 175 -11.28 -8.04 3.21
C ARG A 175 -9.97 -7.25 3.12
N VAL A 176 -8.86 -7.96 3.20
CA VAL A 176 -7.52 -7.41 3.05
C VAL A 176 -6.87 -7.95 1.77
N ILE A 177 -6.40 -7.05 0.92
CA ILE A 177 -5.56 -7.39 -0.23
C ILE A 177 -4.13 -6.95 0.09
N THR A 178 -3.26 -7.92 0.36
CA THR A 178 -1.84 -7.67 0.58
C THR A 178 -1.10 -7.76 -0.75
N VAL A 179 -0.57 -6.65 -1.22
CA VAL A 179 0.15 -6.57 -2.50
C VAL A 179 1.64 -6.72 -2.27
N ARG A 180 2.28 -7.63 -3.00
CA ARG A 180 3.74 -7.86 -3.00
C ARG A 180 4.33 -7.49 -4.35
N PRO A 181 4.57 -6.20 -4.61
CA PRO A 181 5.20 -5.78 -5.86
C PRO A 181 6.70 -6.11 -5.87
N GLY A 182 7.22 -6.25 -7.08
CA GLY A 182 8.65 -6.18 -7.35
C GLY A 182 9.15 -4.74 -7.41
N PHE A 183 10.09 -4.49 -8.31
CA PHE A 183 10.54 -3.14 -8.60
C PHE A 183 9.47 -2.43 -9.44
N VAL A 184 8.92 -1.35 -8.91
CA VAL A 184 7.95 -0.50 -9.63
C VAL A 184 8.66 0.76 -10.09
N ILE A 185 8.61 1.02 -11.39
CA ILE A 185 9.16 2.23 -12.00
C ILE A 185 8.21 3.39 -11.67
N GLY A 186 8.70 4.38 -10.94
CA GLY A 186 7.93 5.54 -10.49
C GLY A 186 8.78 6.50 -9.67
N SER A 187 8.14 7.45 -9.01
CA SER A 187 8.81 8.52 -8.25
C SER A 187 9.72 7.99 -7.13
N MET A 188 9.29 6.93 -6.43
CA MET A 188 10.06 6.31 -5.33
C MET A 188 11.39 5.66 -5.81
N THR A 189 11.44 5.22 -7.06
CA THR A 189 12.60 4.53 -7.67
C THR A 189 13.32 5.38 -8.71
N ASN A 190 13.01 6.68 -8.74
CA ASN A 190 13.62 7.61 -9.68
C ASN A 190 15.15 7.63 -9.53
N GLY A 191 15.86 7.58 -10.65
CA GLY A 191 17.33 7.50 -10.70
C GLY A 191 17.91 6.10 -10.46
N MET A 192 17.10 5.10 -10.10
CA MET A 192 17.55 3.72 -9.94
C MET A 192 17.47 2.94 -11.26
N LYS A 193 18.43 2.03 -11.48
CA LYS A 193 18.35 1.12 -12.62
C LYS A 193 17.22 0.10 -12.41
N PRO A 194 16.28 -0.04 -13.36
CA PRO A 194 15.21 -1.03 -13.27
C PRO A 194 15.75 -2.45 -13.08
N ALA A 195 15.14 -3.20 -12.18
CA ALA A 195 15.45 -4.60 -11.94
C ALA A 195 14.77 -5.51 -12.99
N PRO A 196 15.19 -6.75 -13.18
CA PRO A 196 14.44 -7.70 -13.99
C PRO A 196 12.99 -7.84 -13.47
N MET A 197 12.05 -7.93 -14.39
CA MET A 197 10.58 -8.00 -14.09
C MET A 197 10.03 -6.72 -13.41
N SER A 198 10.66 -5.56 -13.65
CA SER A 198 10.08 -4.28 -13.27
C SER A 198 8.75 -4.06 -13.97
N VAL A 199 7.84 -3.38 -13.27
CA VAL A 199 6.54 -2.95 -13.80
C VAL A 199 6.37 -1.46 -13.54
N THR A 200 5.50 -0.81 -14.29
CA THR A 200 5.07 0.57 -14.05
C THR A 200 3.93 0.62 -13.02
N SER A 201 3.67 1.79 -12.46
CA SER A 201 2.52 1.99 -11.57
C SER A 201 1.19 1.74 -12.28
N ALA A 202 1.12 2.06 -13.58
CA ALA A 202 -0.06 1.78 -14.41
C ALA A 202 -0.29 0.26 -14.56
N GLU A 203 0.75 -0.53 -14.87
CA GLU A 203 0.64 -1.99 -14.94
C GLU A 203 0.26 -2.62 -13.60
N VAL A 204 0.74 -2.08 -12.48
CA VAL A 204 0.29 -2.50 -11.14
C VAL A 204 -1.22 -2.27 -10.99
N ALA A 205 -1.71 -1.11 -11.40
CA ALA A 205 -3.11 -0.75 -11.30
C ALA A 205 -3.99 -1.58 -12.24
N ASP A 206 -3.52 -1.87 -13.47
CA ASP A 206 -4.24 -2.74 -14.43
C ASP A 206 -4.46 -4.16 -13.88
N ILE A 207 -3.50 -4.66 -13.08
CA ILE A 207 -3.63 -5.96 -12.41
C ILE A 207 -4.54 -5.87 -11.18
N LEU A 208 -4.43 -4.80 -10.39
CA LEU A 208 -5.13 -4.72 -9.09
C LEU A 208 -6.58 -4.24 -9.20
N ALA A 209 -6.90 -3.34 -10.12
CA ALA A 209 -8.25 -2.78 -10.21
C ALA A 209 -9.34 -3.86 -10.41
N PRO A 210 -9.20 -4.82 -11.35
CA PRO A 210 -10.17 -5.90 -11.46
C PRO A 210 -10.22 -6.78 -10.20
N ILE A 211 -9.07 -7.06 -9.56
CA ILE A 211 -8.99 -7.83 -8.32
C ILE A 211 -9.74 -7.14 -7.17
N ILE A 212 -9.65 -5.81 -7.08
CA ILE A 212 -10.36 -5.02 -6.07
C ILE A 212 -11.88 -5.03 -6.33
N GLN A 213 -12.29 -5.07 -7.59
CA GLN A 213 -13.71 -5.11 -7.97
C GLN A 213 -14.35 -6.50 -7.83
N GLU A 214 -13.55 -7.58 -7.86
CA GLU A 214 -14.06 -8.94 -7.69
C GLU A 214 -14.72 -9.17 -6.33
N ASP A 215 -15.74 -10.03 -6.30
CA ASP A 215 -16.43 -10.45 -5.08
C ASP A 215 -15.75 -11.68 -4.43
N GLN A 216 -14.45 -11.58 -4.17
CA GLN A 216 -13.66 -12.62 -3.51
C GLN A 216 -13.15 -12.15 -2.15
N GLY A 217 -12.78 -13.10 -1.28
CA GLY A 217 -12.23 -12.83 0.04
C GLY A 217 -10.85 -12.18 0.03
N SER A 218 -10.26 -12.08 1.21
CA SER A 218 -8.89 -11.59 1.40
C SER A 218 -7.88 -12.43 0.64
N ARG A 219 -6.83 -11.79 0.10
CA ARG A 219 -5.77 -12.50 -0.62
C ARG A 219 -4.46 -11.72 -0.72
N THR A 220 -3.39 -12.44 -1.01
CA THR A 220 -2.09 -11.87 -1.34
C THR A 220 -1.86 -11.89 -2.85
N VAL A 221 -1.41 -10.76 -3.40
CA VAL A 221 -1.19 -10.58 -4.85
C VAL A 221 0.28 -10.26 -5.12
N TRP A 222 0.94 -11.07 -5.93
CA TRP A 222 2.31 -10.83 -6.40
C TRP A 222 2.28 -10.08 -7.73
N ILE A 223 3.06 -9.01 -7.87
CA ILE A 223 3.09 -8.20 -9.09
C ILE A 223 4.52 -7.96 -9.57
N PRO A 224 4.86 -8.45 -10.76
CA PRO A 224 4.06 -9.37 -11.60
C PRO A 224 3.93 -10.76 -10.98
N GLY A 225 2.92 -11.53 -11.38
CA GLY A 225 2.64 -12.86 -10.78
C GLY A 225 3.81 -13.83 -10.81
N LYS A 226 4.71 -13.72 -11.79
CA LYS A 226 5.95 -14.50 -11.91
C LYS A 226 6.89 -14.33 -10.70
N LEU A 227 6.75 -13.24 -9.93
CA LEU A 227 7.52 -13.02 -8.70
C LEU A 227 7.24 -14.08 -7.63
N GLN A 228 6.08 -14.72 -7.65
CA GLN A 228 5.76 -15.78 -6.70
C GLN A 228 6.74 -16.96 -6.84
N VAL A 229 7.07 -17.34 -8.08
CA VAL A 229 8.05 -18.40 -8.34
C VAL A 229 9.45 -17.97 -7.90
N LEU A 230 9.84 -16.71 -8.24
CA LEU A 230 11.11 -16.16 -7.79
C LEU A 230 11.20 -16.13 -6.25
N ALA A 231 10.14 -15.72 -5.57
CA ALA A 231 10.07 -15.67 -4.12
C ALA A 231 10.25 -17.07 -3.48
N ALA A 232 9.66 -18.10 -4.07
CA ALA A 232 9.88 -19.48 -3.63
C ALA A 232 11.36 -19.89 -3.78
N LEU A 233 11.99 -19.61 -4.93
CA LEU A 233 13.41 -19.85 -5.16
C LEU A 233 14.30 -19.06 -4.18
N MET A 234 13.97 -17.78 -3.96
CA MET A 234 14.67 -16.96 -2.98
C MET A 234 14.68 -17.60 -1.60
N ARG A 235 13.56 -18.19 -1.15
CA ARG A 235 13.41 -18.76 0.18
C ARG A 235 14.33 -19.98 0.41
N ILE A 236 14.51 -20.82 -0.61
CA ILE A 236 15.36 -22.02 -0.52
C ILE A 236 16.84 -21.77 -0.83
N THR A 237 17.19 -20.60 -1.40
CA THR A 237 18.58 -20.28 -1.75
C THR A 237 19.46 -20.25 -0.49
N PRO A 238 20.59 -21.02 -0.43
CA PRO A 238 21.47 -21.02 0.74
C PRO A 238 22.04 -19.64 1.06
N ARG A 239 22.22 -19.32 2.35
CA ARG A 239 22.70 -18.00 2.80
C ARG A 239 24.06 -17.60 2.20
N ARG A 240 24.94 -18.56 1.96
CA ARG A 240 26.25 -18.29 1.32
C ARG A 240 26.11 -17.75 -0.11
N MET A 241 25.15 -18.28 -0.88
CA MET A 241 24.84 -17.80 -2.24
C MET A 241 24.13 -16.45 -2.17
N TRP A 242 23.16 -16.31 -1.24
CA TRP A 242 22.40 -15.08 -1.06
C TRP A 242 23.30 -13.87 -0.72
N ARG A 243 24.36 -14.06 0.07
CA ARG A 243 25.34 -13.01 0.39
C ARG A 243 26.10 -12.46 -0.83
N ARG A 244 26.19 -13.22 -1.93
CA ARG A 244 26.86 -12.81 -3.16
C ARG A 244 25.97 -12.03 -4.11
N MET A 245 24.67 -11.89 -3.80
CA MET A 245 23.75 -11.08 -4.59
C MET A 245 24.23 -9.62 -4.62
N PRO A 246 24.13 -8.92 -5.76
CA PRO A 246 24.58 -7.52 -5.89
C PRO A 246 23.91 -6.61 -4.87
N ARG A 247 24.64 -5.57 -4.50
CA ARG A 247 24.10 -4.43 -3.73
C ARG A 247 23.17 -3.60 -4.58
#